data_cc3ca2af2265e2feb6a8ea84256129bb
#
_entry.id   cc3ca2af2265e2feb6a8ea84256129bb
#
_cell.length_a   1.000
_cell.length_b   1.000
_cell.length_c   1.000
_cell.angle_alpha   90.00
_cell.angle_beta   90.00
_cell.angle_gamma   90.00
#
_symmetry.space_group_name_H-M   'P 1'
#
loop_
_entity.id
_entity.type
_entity.pdbx_description
1 polymer ?
#
loop_
_entity_poly.entity_id
_entity_poly.type
_entity_poly.pdbx_seq_one_letter_code
_entity_poly.pdbx_strand_id
1 'polypeptide(L)'
;MKKIEFRKLRPEDIEVRPATIKDGKATLLTYIDSRSVVELLDEAVGPYNWNMELTQVGDQMVGRMGIWDEDKQVWVVKSDTGSESNIEAGKGLVSDIYKRCIARWGLQDLYTVPRITVNDDGYGCKWHVGDVSWNNKRECTHITLVNKFGKVMYTWSQDATVNESIQMTAHKTNAEILKDFCTATKKEEGVDIDELKKFFEFYTPKMESWAHTVEPAKLWKRWQETKR
;
A
#
# COMPACT_ATOMS: atom_id res chain seq x y z
N MET A 1 -0.42 35.53 5.28
CA MET A 1 -0.17 34.10 5.56
C MET A 1 0.40 33.46 4.29
N LYS A 2 1.63 33.00 4.33
CA LYS A 2 2.17 32.16 3.26
C LYS A 2 1.33 30.89 3.19
N LYS A 3 1.05 30.42 1.97
CA LYS A 3 0.37 29.14 1.77
C LYS A 3 1.24 28.03 2.40
N ILE A 4 0.65 27.23 3.27
CA ILE A 4 1.36 26.09 3.84
C ILE A 4 1.55 25.06 2.74
N GLU A 5 2.78 24.63 2.53
CA GLU A 5 3.14 23.62 1.53
C GLU A 5 3.67 22.38 2.22
N PHE A 6 2.83 21.35 2.29
CA PHE A 6 3.27 20.04 2.69
C PHE A 6 4.09 19.40 1.57
N ARG A 7 5.14 18.63 1.92
CA ARG A 7 5.75 17.76 0.92
C ARG A 7 4.73 16.75 0.34
N LYS A 8 4.99 16.21 -0.80
CA LYS A 8 4.21 15.09 -1.35
C LYS A 8 4.38 13.87 -0.45
N LEU A 9 3.32 13.08 -0.30
CA LEU A 9 3.38 11.84 0.47
C LEU A 9 4.32 10.84 -0.22
N ARG A 10 5.14 10.18 0.59
CA ARG A 10 6.04 9.09 0.19
C ARG A 10 5.36 7.75 0.47
N PRO A 11 5.85 6.63 -0.12
CA PRO A 11 5.32 5.30 0.17
C PRO A 11 5.26 4.97 1.68
N GLU A 12 6.27 5.34 2.44
CA GLU A 12 6.39 5.10 3.89
C GLU A 12 5.40 5.91 4.74
N ASP A 13 4.85 7.00 4.22
CA ASP A 13 3.83 7.79 4.92
C ASP A 13 2.43 7.15 4.84
N ILE A 14 2.25 6.22 3.88
CA ILE A 14 0.94 5.70 3.51
C ILE A 14 0.79 4.27 3.99
N GLU A 15 -0.17 4.07 4.86
CA GLU A 15 -0.59 2.75 5.28
C GLU A 15 -1.77 2.22 4.46
N VAL A 16 -1.88 0.90 4.39
CA VAL A 16 -2.93 0.21 3.65
C VAL A 16 -3.62 -0.80 4.55
N ARG A 17 -4.94 -0.79 4.57
CA ARG A 17 -5.74 -1.81 5.26
C ARG A 17 -6.96 -2.20 4.44
N PRO A 18 -7.50 -3.41 4.63
CA PRO A 18 -8.78 -3.75 4.05
C PRO A 18 -9.89 -2.92 4.70
N ALA A 19 -10.73 -2.30 3.87
CA ALA A 19 -11.99 -1.69 4.30
C ALA A 19 -13.11 -2.73 4.30
N THR A 20 -13.11 -3.63 3.29
CA THR A 20 -14.10 -4.70 3.15
C THR A 20 -13.45 -5.89 2.48
N ILE A 21 -13.76 -7.09 2.99
CA ILE A 21 -13.40 -8.36 2.34
C ILE A 21 -14.71 -9.07 2.02
N LYS A 22 -14.92 -9.38 0.76
CA LYS A 22 -16.12 -10.06 0.28
C LYS A 22 -15.83 -10.83 -1.01
N ASP A 23 -16.35 -12.05 -1.11
CA ASP A 23 -16.28 -12.89 -2.32
C ASP A 23 -14.85 -13.08 -2.84
N GLY A 24 -13.88 -13.29 -1.94
CA GLY A 24 -12.46 -13.48 -2.28
C GLY A 24 -11.76 -12.21 -2.78
N LYS A 25 -12.40 -11.03 -2.61
CA LYS A 25 -11.83 -9.73 -2.96
C LYS A 25 -11.75 -8.83 -1.74
N ALA A 26 -10.66 -8.09 -1.65
CA ALA A 26 -10.45 -7.05 -0.65
C ALA A 26 -10.51 -5.67 -1.32
N THR A 27 -11.37 -4.80 -0.81
CA THR A 27 -11.30 -3.37 -1.11
C THR A 27 -10.39 -2.73 -0.09
N LEU A 28 -9.38 -2.01 -0.54
CA LEU A 28 -8.36 -1.43 0.31
C LEU A 28 -8.59 0.06 0.52
N LEU A 29 -8.24 0.51 1.72
CA LEU A 29 -8.17 1.90 2.11
C LEU A 29 -6.72 2.29 2.32
N THR A 30 -6.29 3.36 1.66
CA THR A 30 -5.02 4.04 1.94
C THR A 30 -5.25 5.15 2.95
N TYR A 31 -4.35 5.28 3.92
CA TYR A 31 -4.44 6.32 4.95
C TYR A 31 -3.05 6.68 5.47
N ILE A 32 -2.92 7.82 6.13
CA ILE A 32 -1.74 8.18 6.92
C ILE A 32 -2.04 7.95 8.40
N ASP A 33 -1.04 7.61 9.19
CA ASP A 33 -1.21 7.54 10.64
C ASP A 33 -1.01 8.92 11.30
N SER A 34 -1.30 9.03 12.59
CA SER A 34 -1.15 10.29 13.31
C SER A 34 0.31 10.73 13.48
N ARG A 35 1.27 9.80 13.44
CA ARG A 35 2.71 10.11 13.49
C ARG A 35 3.17 10.77 12.22
N SER A 36 2.74 10.24 11.06
CA SER A 36 2.99 10.88 9.76
C SER A 36 2.38 12.28 9.70
N VAL A 37 1.20 12.50 10.32
CA VAL A 37 0.60 13.85 10.42
C VAL A 37 1.49 14.80 11.19
N VAL A 38 2.02 14.38 12.35
CA VAL A 38 2.94 15.18 13.17
C VAL A 38 4.20 15.53 12.39
N GLU A 39 4.83 14.54 11.77
CA GLU A 39 6.06 14.71 10.97
C GLU A 39 5.85 15.71 9.82
N LEU A 40 4.73 15.59 9.08
CA LEU A 40 4.39 16.50 7.99
C LEU A 40 4.15 17.94 8.47
N LEU A 41 3.57 18.13 9.65
CA LEU A 41 3.40 19.46 10.27
C LEU A 41 4.74 20.03 10.72
N ASP A 42 5.57 19.23 11.39
CA ASP A 42 6.89 19.65 11.85
C ASP A 42 7.78 20.06 10.68
N GLU A 43 7.75 19.32 9.57
CA GLU A 43 8.47 19.68 8.35
C GLU A 43 7.91 20.96 7.68
N ALA A 44 6.58 21.12 7.64
CA ALA A 44 5.96 22.18 6.87
C ALA A 44 6.00 23.55 7.59
N VAL A 45 5.85 23.56 8.91
CA VAL A 45 5.72 24.79 9.70
C VAL A 45 6.67 24.87 10.90
N GLY A 46 7.36 23.80 11.25
CA GLY A 46 8.20 23.68 12.42
C GLY A 46 7.44 23.20 13.67
N PRO A 47 8.12 22.47 14.58
CA PRO A 47 7.47 21.76 15.69
C PRO A 47 6.85 22.69 16.75
N TYR A 48 7.19 23.97 16.77
CA TYR A 48 6.66 24.95 17.72
C TYR A 48 5.57 25.86 17.13
N ASN A 49 5.29 25.73 15.83
CA ASN A 49 4.37 26.61 15.12
C ASN A 49 3.02 25.95 14.81
N TRP A 50 2.73 24.81 15.42
CA TRP A 50 1.42 24.19 15.38
C TRP A 50 1.01 23.61 16.74
N ASN A 51 -0.28 23.45 16.95
CA ASN A 51 -0.82 22.79 18.13
C ASN A 51 -2.08 21.99 17.78
N MET A 52 -2.47 21.08 18.67
CA MET A 52 -3.70 20.31 18.57
C MET A 52 -4.40 20.28 19.92
N GLU A 53 -5.63 20.76 19.96
CA GLU A 53 -6.52 20.68 21.11
C GLU A 53 -7.66 19.72 20.82
N LEU A 54 -8.04 18.91 21.79
CA LEU A 54 -9.19 18.03 21.75
C LEU A 54 -10.23 18.51 22.76
N THR A 55 -11.45 18.76 22.31
CA THR A 55 -12.54 19.28 23.15
C THR A 55 -13.80 18.46 22.95
N GLN A 56 -14.44 18.07 24.04
CA GLN A 56 -15.76 17.43 24.00
C GLN A 56 -16.83 18.49 23.74
N VAL A 57 -17.64 18.28 22.71
CA VAL A 57 -18.80 19.12 22.36
C VAL A 57 -20.03 18.24 22.19
N GLY A 58 -20.91 18.22 23.19
CA GLY A 58 -21.97 17.24 23.25
C GLY A 58 -21.40 15.82 23.29
N ASP A 59 -21.88 14.97 22.40
CA ASP A 59 -21.42 13.57 22.27
C ASP A 59 -20.23 13.41 21.30
N GLN A 60 -19.70 14.53 20.76
CA GLN A 60 -18.63 14.49 19.78
C GLN A 60 -17.31 15.04 20.34
N MET A 61 -16.20 14.38 19.98
CA MET A 61 -14.86 14.92 20.17
C MET A 61 -14.49 15.78 18.95
N VAL A 62 -14.14 17.04 19.22
CA VAL A 62 -13.72 18.03 18.21
C VAL A 62 -12.23 18.26 18.35
N GLY A 63 -11.48 18.10 17.27
CA GLY A 63 -10.09 18.51 17.19
C GLY A 63 -9.97 19.92 16.63
N ARG A 64 -9.09 20.71 17.23
CA ARG A 64 -8.76 22.08 16.84
C ARG A 64 -7.26 22.16 16.57
N MET A 65 -6.89 22.13 15.29
CA MET A 65 -5.51 22.23 14.84
C MET A 65 -5.18 23.69 14.53
N GLY A 66 -4.31 24.27 15.32
CA GLY A 66 -3.81 25.63 15.16
C GLY A 66 -2.47 25.65 14.46
N ILE A 67 -2.27 26.63 13.58
CA ILE A 67 -0.97 26.95 12.97
C ILE A 67 -0.70 28.45 13.19
N TRP A 68 0.52 28.79 13.62
CA TRP A 68 0.93 30.16 13.87
C TRP A 68 1.11 30.93 12.56
N ASP A 69 0.45 32.06 12.44
CA ASP A 69 0.64 33.01 11.33
C ASP A 69 1.60 34.10 11.77
N GLU A 70 2.85 33.99 11.36
CA GLU A 70 3.92 34.93 11.68
C GLU A 70 3.59 36.38 11.24
N ASP A 71 2.99 36.54 10.05
CA ASP A 71 2.69 37.88 9.50
C ASP A 71 1.63 38.58 10.31
N LYS A 72 0.67 37.86 10.87
CA LYS A 72 -0.47 38.40 11.63
C LYS A 72 -0.31 38.27 13.13
N GLN A 73 0.69 37.51 13.58
CA GLN A 73 0.94 37.24 15.01
C GLN A 73 -0.29 36.62 15.70
N VAL A 74 -0.94 35.67 15.04
CA VAL A 74 -2.14 34.98 15.55
C VAL A 74 -2.11 33.49 15.25
N TRP A 75 -2.76 32.69 16.08
CA TRP A 75 -3.08 31.30 15.79
C TRP A 75 -4.28 31.27 14.87
N VAL A 76 -4.10 30.67 13.69
CA VAL A 76 -5.20 30.31 12.79
C VAL A 76 -5.61 28.88 13.09
N VAL A 77 -6.88 28.65 13.42
CA VAL A 77 -7.37 27.36 13.87
C VAL A 77 -8.39 26.81 12.87
N LYS A 78 -8.24 25.54 12.51
CA LYS A 78 -9.24 24.77 11.75
C LYS A 78 -9.65 23.57 12.58
N SER A 79 -10.93 23.21 12.52
CA SER A 79 -11.50 22.16 13.35
C SER A 79 -12.15 21.08 12.52
N ASP A 80 -12.13 19.87 13.02
CA ASP A 80 -12.92 18.74 12.50
C ASP A 80 -13.25 17.77 13.64
N THR A 81 -14.18 16.87 13.38
CA THR A 81 -14.53 15.76 14.28
C THR A 81 -13.94 14.45 13.74
N GLY A 82 -13.80 13.44 14.58
CA GLY A 82 -13.43 12.09 14.17
C GLY A 82 -14.59 11.12 14.32
N SER A 83 -14.41 9.94 13.75
CA SER A 83 -15.27 8.79 13.95
C SER A 83 -14.55 7.70 14.74
N GLU A 84 -15.29 7.03 15.62
CA GLU A 84 -14.75 5.90 16.37
C GLU A 84 -14.42 4.72 15.44
N SER A 85 -13.35 4.02 15.74
CA SER A 85 -13.04 2.76 15.06
C SER A 85 -13.65 1.58 15.81
N ASN A 86 -14.03 0.53 15.08
CA ASN A 86 -14.62 -0.68 15.68
C ASN A 86 -13.65 -1.52 16.50
N ILE A 87 -12.34 -1.24 16.47
CA ILE A 87 -11.31 -2.09 17.08
C ILE A 87 -10.72 -1.47 18.35
N GLU A 88 -10.44 -0.17 18.36
CA GLU A 88 -9.93 0.60 19.50
C GLU A 88 -10.57 1.99 19.48
N ALA A 89 -11.79 2.11 19.94
CA ALA A 89 -12.63 3.31 19.80
C ALA A 89 -11.89 4.62 20.14
N GLY A 90 -11.28 4.70 21.32
CA GLY A 90 -10.63 5.94 21.78
C GLY A 90 -9.37 6.33 20.99
N LYS A 91 -8.47 5.38 20.71
CA LYS A 91 -7.25 5.65 19.91
C LYS A 91 -7.59 5.91 18.45
N GLY A 92 -8.55 5.18 17.89
CA GLY A 92 -9.02 5.36 16.54
C GLY A 92 -9.60 6.75 16.31
N LEU A 93 -10.43 7.23 17.26
CA LEU A 93 -11.04 8.57 17.24
C LEU A 93 -9.99 9.68 17.19
N VAL A 94 -9.02 9.68 18.11
CA VAL A 94 -7.97 10.70 18.14
C VAL A 94 -7.14 10.69 16.85
N SER A 95 -6.72 9.51 16.38
CA SER A 95 -5.95 9.40 15.14
C SER A 95 -6.75 9.87 13.92
N ASP A 96 -8.05 9.62 13.88
CA ASP A 96 -8.91 10.10 12.79
C ASP A 96 -9.06 11.64 12.83
N ILE A 97 -9.19 12.24 14.00
CA ILE A 97 -9.23 13.70 14.18
C ILE A 97 -7.96 14.33 13.59
N TYR A 98 -6.76 13.83 13.91
CA TYR A 98 -5.52 14.36 13.35
C TYR A 98 -5.52 14.37 11.82
N LYS A 99 -5.90 13.25 11.21
CA LYS A 99 -5.96 13.09 9.74
C LYS A 99 -6.96 14.05 9.10
N ARG A 100 -8.12 14.22 9.72
CA ARG A 100 -9.16 15.11 9.23
C ARG A 100 -8.78 16.59 9.40
N CYS A 101 -8.16 16.94 10.51
CA CYS A 101 -7.68 18.30 10.74
C CYS A 101 -6.58 18.71 9.75
N ILE A 102 -5.58 17.85 9.48
CA ILE A 102 -4.53 18.18 8.51
C ILE A 102 -5.08 18.29 7.08
N ALA A 103 -6.11 17.52 6.74
CA ALA A 103 -6.78 17.63 5.45
C ALA A 103 -7.45 19.01 5.28
N ARG A 104 -7.96 19.62 6.36
CA ARG A 104 -8.46 21.00 6.36
C ARG A 104 -7.35 22.01 6.06
N TRP A 105 -6.10 21.69 6.38
CA TRP A 105 -4.94 22.50 6.07
C TRP A 105 -4.37 22.29 4.66
N GLY A 106 -4.94 21.35 3.90
CA GLY A 106 -4.65 21.16 2.48
C GLY A 106 -3.93 19.86 2.13
N LEU A 107 -3.66 18.98 3.10
CA LEU A 107 -3.15 17.65 2.83
C LEU A 107 -4.31 16.72 2.40
N GLN A 108 -4.60 16.69 1.11
CA GLN A 108 -5.74 15.95 0.55
C GLN A 108 -5.32 14.90 -0.49
N ASP A 109 -4.05 14.60 -0.60
CA ASP A 109 -3.46 13.71 -1.60
C ASP A 109 -4.19 12.36 -1.67
N LEU A 110 -4.44 11.73 -0.52
CA LEU A 110 -5.04 10.39 -0.45
C LEU A 110 -6.50 10.33 -0.94
N TYR A 111 -7.21 11.45 -0.95
CA TYR A 111 -8.57 11.49 -1.53
C TYR A 111 -8.59 11.34 -3.05
N THR A 112 -7.43 11.48 -3.70
CA THR A 112 -7.28 11.32 -5.14
C THR A 112 -6.81 9.93 -5.55
N VAL A 113 -6.43 9.08 -4.59
CA VAL A 113 -6.07 7.69 -4.84
C VAL A 113 -7.31 6.93 -5.32
N PRO A 114 -7.22 6.16 -6.42
CA PRO A 114 -8.36 5.39 -6.91
C PRO A 114 -8.80 4.32 -5.93
N ARG A 115 -10.03 3.87 -6.07
CA ARG A 115 -10.53 2.73 -5.29
C ARG A 115 -9.75 1.48 -5.69
N ILE A 116 -9.05 0.90 -4.73
CA ILE A 116 -8.22 -0.28 -4.94
C ILE A 116 -9.03 -1.53 -4.55
N THR A 117 -9.16 -2.45 -5.49
CA THR A 117 -9.76 -3.77 -5.23
C THR A 117 -8.82 -4.84 -5.74
N VAL A 118 -8.53 -5.82 -4.92
CA VAL A 118 -7.55 -6.89 -5.17
C VAL A 118 -8.11 -8.23 -4.75
N ASN A 119 -7.53 -9.30 -5.24
CA ASN A 119 -7.85 -10.64 -4.74
C ASN A 119 -7.31 -10.77 -3.31
N ASP A 120 -8.14 -11.31 -2.41
CA ASP A 120 -7.70 -11.67 -1.07
C ASP A 120 -6.68 -12.81 -1.18
N ASP A 121 -5.50 -12.60 -0.63
CA ASP A 121 -4.42 -13.59 -0.64
C ASP A 121 -4.48 -14.58 0.54
N GLY A 122 -5.51 -14.46 1.39
CA GLY A 122 -5.70 -15.30 2.57
C GLY A 122 -4.69 -15.06 3.71
N TYR A 123 -3.74 -14.13 3.54
CA TYR A 123 -2.68 -13.83 4.52
C TYR A 123 -2.95 -12.58 5.36
N GLY A 124 -4.22 -12.16 5.46
CA GLY A 124 -4.63 -11.02 6.27
C GLY A 124 -4.23 -9.67 5.68
N CYS A 125 -4.04 -9.59 4.37
CA CYS A 125 -3.86 -8.35 3.60
C CYS A 125 -2.80 -7.41 4.21
N LYS A 126 -1.62 -7.92 4.54
CA LYS A 126 -0.47 -7.11 4.96
C LYS A 126 0.24 -6.55 3.74
N TRP A 127 -0.29 -5.45 3.23
CA TRP A 127 0.22 -4.79 2.05
C TRP A 127 0.78 -3.43 2.42
N HIS A 128 1.75 -3.00 1.61
CA HIS A 128 2.42 -1.71 1.76
C HIS A 128 2.40 -0.99 0.42
N VAL A 129 2.51 0.32 0.44
CA VAL A 129 2.76 1.09 -0.77
C VAL A 129 4.22 0.87 -1.16
N GLY A 130 4.45 0.33 -2.35
CA GLY A 130 5.79 0.13 -2.90
C GLY A 130 6.29 1.36 -3.64
N ASP A 131 5.36 2.03 -4.35
CA ASP A 131 5.64 3.28 -5.06
C ASP A 131 4.37 4.12 -5.18
N VAL A 132 4.54 5.45 -5.22
CA VAL A 132 3.46 6.42 -5.43
C VAL A 132 3.97 7.67 -6.11
N SER A 133 3.20 8.19 -7.07
CA SER A 133 3.52 9.43 -7.77
C SER A 133 2.33 10.38 -7.79
N TRP A 134 2.64 11.67 -7.73
CA TRP A 134 1.67 12.76 -7.65
C TRP A 134 1.98 13.82 -8.71
N ASN A 135 0.97 14.34 -9.38
CA ASN A 135 1.12 15.47 -10.29
C ASN A 135 1.34 16.81 -9.52
N ASN A 136 1.42 17.92 -10.26
CA ASN A 136 1.60 19.25 -9.66
C ASN A 136 0.38 19.74 -8.89
N LYS A 137 -0.81 19.14 -9.10
CA LYS A 137 -2.03 19.42 -8.36
C LYS A 137 -2.18 18.53 -7.11
N ARG A 138 -1.18 17.68 -6.82
CA ARG A 138 -1.19 16.69 -5.74
C ARG A 138 -2.23 15.58 -5.93
N GLU A 139 -2.60 15.28 -7.18
CA GLU A 139 -3.45 14.16 -7.53
C GLU A 139 -2.58 12.92 -7.80
N CYS A 140 -3.03 11.76 -7.34
CA CYS A 140 -2.33 10.50 -7.57
C CYS A 140 -2.29 10.19 -9.08
N THR A 141 -1.09 9.92 -9.60
CA THR A 141 -0.89 9.52 -11.00
C THR A 141 -0.40 8.08 -11.12
N HIS A 142 0.15 7.54 -10.07
CA HIS A 142 0.62 6.17 -10.01
C HIS A 142 0.61 5.68 -8.58
N ILE A 143 0.26 4.40 -8.36
CA ILE A 143 0.42 3.72 -7.09
C ILE A 143 0.65 2.22 -7.32
N THR A 144 1.63 1.67 -6.59
CA THR A 144 1.95 0.25 -6.57
C THR A 144 1.85 -0.28 -5.15
N LEU A 145 1.13 -1.38 -4.97
CA LEU A 145 1.06 -2.09 -3.70
C LEU A 145 1.87 -3.38 -3.76
N VAL A 146 2.61 -3.62 -2.71
CA VAL A 146 3.43 -4.83 -2.53
C VAL A 146 3.01 -5.58 -1.27
N ASN A 147 3.18 -6.90 -1.27
CA ASN A 147 3.00 -7.69 -0.07
C ASN A 147 4.26 -7.61 0.83
N LYS A 148 4.19 -8.25 2.00
CA LYS A 148 5.31 -8.33 2.97
C LYS A 148 6.63 -8.89 2.40
N PHE A 149 6.59 -9.52 1.22
CA PHE A 149 7.76 -10.08 0.54
C PHE A 149 8.26 -9.19 -0.62
N GLY A 150 7.69 -8.00 -0.80
CA GLY A 150 8.02 -7.10 -1.90
C GLY A 150 7.40 -7.49 -3.25
N LYS A 151 6.54 -8.52 -3.30
CA LYS A 151 5.83 -8.87 -4.54
C LYS A 151 4.75 -7.84 -4.84
N VAL A 152 4.74 -7.35 -6.08
CA VAL A 152 3.69 -6.43 -6.56
C VAL A 152 2.35 -7.18 -6.61
N MET A 153 1.37 -6.62 -5.92
CA MET A 153 0.00 -7.17 -5.83
C MET A 153 -1.01 -6.33 -6.61
N TYR A 154 -0.72 -5.05 -6.78
CA TYR A 154 -1.57 -4.11 -7.50
C TYR A 154 -0.72 -2.98 -8.04
N THR A 155 -1.04 -2.52 -9.23
CA THR A 155 -0.50 -1.28 -9.79
C THR A 155 -1.62 -0.57 -10.52
N TRP A 156 -1.65 0.74 -10.34
CA TRP A 156 -2.52 1.64 -11.09
C TRP A 156 -1.70 2.84 -11.58
N SER A 157 -1.99 3.27 -12.78
CA SER A 157 -1.43 4.50 -13.35
C SER A 157 -2.55 5.26 -14.07
N GLN A 158 -2.49 6.58 -14.02
CA GLN A 158 -3.38 7.46 -14.77
C GLN A 158 -3.16 7.29 -16.28
N ASP A 159 -1.97 6.86 -16.71
CA ASP A 159 -1.65 6.52 -18.08
C ASP A 159 -2.20 5.13 -18.41
N ALA A 160 -3.20 5.05 -19.31
CA ALA A 160 -3.86 3.82 -19.71
C ALA A 160 -2.90 2.81 -20.34
N THR A 161 -1.86 3.26 -21.04
CA THR A 161 -0.87 2.37 -21.68
C THR A 161 -0.06 1.57 -20.67
N VAL A 162 0.21 2.16 -19.51
CA VAL A 162 0.88 1.47 -18.39
C VAL A 162 -0.05 0.44 -17.75
N ASN A 163 -1.33 0.77 -17.58
CA ASN A 163 -2.31 -0.16 -16.99
C ASN A 163 -2.50 -1.42 -17.87
N GLU A 164 -2.52 -1.28 -19.19
CA GLU A 164 -2.63 -2.40 -20.12
C GLU A 164 -1.39 -3.30 -20.06
N SER A 165 -0.19 -2.74 -20.02
CA SER A 165 1.05 -3.52 -19.92
C SER A 165 1.16 -4.30 -18.61
N ILE A 166 0.63 -3.76 -17.52
CA ILE A 166 0.63 -4.42 -16.20
C ILE A 166 -0.46 -5.50 -16.09
N GLN A 167 -1.62 -5.29 -16.72
CA GLN A 167 -2.64 -6.34 -16.82
C GLN A 167 -2.17 -7.52 -17.67
N MET A 168 -1.33 -7.29 -18.69
CA MET A 168 -0.69 -8.35 -19.49
C MET A 168 0.39 -9.11 -18.71
N THR A 169 1.01 -8.50 -17.70
CA THR A 169 1.85 -9.19 -16.70
C THR A 169 1.01 -9.69 -15.51
N ALA A 170 -0.22 -10.17 -15.76
CA ALA A 170 -0.99 -10.88 -14.75
C ALA A 170 -0.07 -11.91 -14.09
N HIS A 171 0.17 -11.73 -12.80
CA HIS A 171 1.18 -12.51 -12.07
C HIS A 171 0.85 -13.98 -12.22
N LYS A 172 1.70 -14.68 -12.98
CA LYS A 172 1.61 -16.13 -13.10
C LYS A 172 1.67 -16.71 -11.70
N THR A 173 0.77 -17.61 -11.41
CA THR A 173 0.84 -18.41 -10.18
C THR A 173 2.17 -19.18 -10.16
N ASN A 174 2.65 -19.57 -8.98
CA ASN A 174 3.85 -20.41 -8.91
C ASN A 174 3.73 -21.67 -9.76
N ALA A 175 2.52 -22.23 -9.89
CA ALA A 175 2.24 -23.37 -10.76
C ALA A 175 2.41 -23.03 -12.25
N GLU A 176 1.95 -21.84 -12.68
CA GLU A 176 2.16 -21.36 -14.06
C GLU A 176 3.62 -21.05 -14.33
N ILE A 177 4.34 -20.43 -13.38
CA ILE A 177 5.78 -20.18 -13.48
C ILE A 177 6.56 -21.49 -13.62
N LEU A 178 6.22 -22.52 -12.83
CA LEU A 178 6.82 -23.84 -12.94
C LEU A 178 6.51 -24.49 -14.29
N LYS A 179 5.27 -24.42 -14.76
CA LYS A 179 4.83 -24.97 -16.05
C LYS A 179 5.57 -24.32 -17.21
N ASP A 180 5.72 -23.01 -17.20
CA ASP A 180 6.45 -22.27 -18.23
C ASP A 180 7.94 -22.64 -18.24
N PHE A 181 8.56 -22.71 -17.05
CA PHE A 181 9.93 -23.18 -16.91
C PHE A 181 10.11 -24.57 -17.49
N CYS A 182 9.29 -25.55 -17.11
CA CYS A 182 9.40 -26.90 -17.63
C CYS A 182 9.13 -26.98 -19.16
N THR A 183 8.25 -26.09 -19.67
CA THR A 183 7.98 -26.02 -21.12
C THR A 183 9.18 -25.44 -21.91
N ALA A 184 9.88 -24.47 -21.32
CA ALA A 184 11.09 -23.90 -21.91
C ALA A 184 12.25 -24.91 -21.84
N THR A 185 12.51 -25.48 -20.65
CA THR A 185 13.60 -26.42 -20.40
C THR A 185 13.47 -27.70 -21.23
N LYS A 186 12.26 -28.15 -21.53
CA LYS A 186 12.03 -29.30 -22.43
C LYS A 186 12.62 -29.13 -23.83
N LYS A 187 12.85 -27.90 -24.28
CA LYS A 187 13.40 -27.55 -25.59
C LYS A 187 14.92 -27.48 -25.61
N GLU A 188 15.56 -27.54 -24.43
CA GLU A 188 17.00 -27.45 -24.29
C GLU A 188 17.65 -28.81 -24.65
N GLU A 189 18.81 -28.78 -25.33
CA GLU A 189 19.57 -30.00 -25.66
C GLU A 189 20.11 -30.64 -24.39
N GLY A 190 20.02 -31.97 -24.31
CA GLY A 190 20.59 -32.78 -23.22
C GLY A 190 19.74 -32.87 -21.96
N VAL A 191 18.50 -32.34 -21.97
CA VAL A 191 17.57 -32.45 -20.82
C VAL A 191 16.84 -33.80 -20.88
N ASP A 192 16.91 -34.56 -19.78
CA ASP A 192 16.10 -35.77 -19.60
C ASP A 192 14.63 -35.39 -19.36
N ILE A 193 13.79 -35.67 -20.35
CA ILE A 193 12.37 -35.30 -20.34
C ILE A 193 11.58 -36.06 -19.27
N ASP A 194 11.94 -37.33 -18.99
CA ASP A 194 11.25 -38.11 -17.96
C ASP A 194 11.62 -37.63 -16.56
N GLU A 195 12.84 -37.18 -16.37
CA GLU A 195 13.27 -36.54 -15.15
C GLU A 195 12.60 -35.18 -14.95
N LEU A 196 12.47 -34.38 -16.00
CA LEU A 196 11.75 -33.08 -15.94
C LEU A 196 10.26 -33.27 -15.61
N LYS A 197 9.61 -34.35 -16.10
CA LYS A 197 8.25 -34.68 -15.70
C LYS A 197 8.14 -35.02 -14.21
N LYS A 198 9.05 -35.86 -13.68
CA LYS A 198 9.09 -36.21 -12.25
C LYS A 198 9.29 -34.96 -11.37
N PHE A 199 10.17 -34.07 -11.77
CA PHE A 199 10.36 -32.77 -11.12
C PHE A 199 9.07 -31.93 -11.11
N PHE A 200 8.39 -31.81 -12.25
CA PHE A 200 7.14 -31.08 -12.38
C PHE A 200 6.04 -31.66 -11.48
N GLU A 201 5.84 -32.97 -11.52
CA GLU A 201 4.84 -33.67 -10.70
C GLU A 201 5.13 -33.54 -9.19
N PHE A 202 6.40 -33.57 -8.80
CA PHE A 202 6.81 -33.42 -7.38
C PHE A 202 6.59 -32.01 -6.84
N TYR A 203 6.83 -30.98 -7.65
CA TYR A 203 6.74 -29.61 -7.20
C TYR A 203 5.37 -28.96 -7.42
N THR A 204 4.56 -29.40 -8.37
CA THR A 204 3.25 -28.81 -8.67
C THR A 204 2.34 -28.69 -7.44
N PRO A 205 2.12 -29.72 -6.61
CA PRO A 205 1.29 -29.58 -5.41
C PRO A 205 1.87 -28.62 -4.36
N LYS A 206 3.20 -28.48 -4.33
CA LYS A 206 3.89 -27.60 -3.39
C LYS A 206 3.80 -26.14 -3.81
N MET A 207 3.72 -25.87 -5.12
CA MET A 207 3.61 -24.52 -5.67
C MET A 207 2.34 -23.81 -5.22
N GLU A 208 1.24 -24.54 -5.03
CA GLU A 208 -0.04 -24.00 -4.57
C GLU A 208 0.03 -23.55 -3.11
N SER A 209 0.88 -24.18 -2.30
CA SER A 209 1.04 -23.86 -0.88
C SER A 209 2.12 -22.81 -0.59
N TRP A 210 2.94 -22.44 -1.57
CA TRP A 210 4.05 -21.52 -1.38
C TRP A 210 3.65 -20.06 -1.58
N ALA A 211 3.77 -19.30 -0.51
CA ALA A 211 3.36 -17.90 -0.45
C ALA A 211 4.34 -16.89 -1.10
N HIS A 212 5.50 -17.36 -1.59
CA HIS A 212 6.54 -16.53 -2.20
C HIS A 212 6.79 -16.91 -3.65
N THR A 213 7.29 -15.96 -4.43
CA THR A 213 7.67 -16.22 -5.82
C THR A 213 8.79 -17.27 -5.87
N VAL A 214 8.54 -18.32 -6.63
CA VAL A 214 9.46 -19.44 -6.78
C VAL A 214 10.39 -19.20 -7.97
N GLU A 215 11.66 -19.57 -7.81
CA GLU A 215 12.63 -19.62 -8.89
C GLU A 215 12.82 -21.09 -9.35
N PRO A 216 12.05 -21.59 -10.35
CA PRO A 216 12.11 -22.99 -10.75
C PRO A 216 13.48 -23.46 -11.20
N ALA A 217 14.28 -22.56 -11.80
CA ALA A 217 15.64 -22.88 -12.21
C ALA A 217 16.56 -23.29 -11.04
N LYS A 218 16.42 -22.62 -9.88
CA LYS A 218 17.16 -22.98 -8.66
C LYS A 218 16.68 -24.32 -8.10
N LEU A 219 15.37 -24.60 -8.18
CA LEU A 219 14.80 -25.86 -7.74
C LEU A 219 15.24 -27.01 -8.64
N TRP A 220 15.27 -26.81 -9.96
CA TRP A 220 15.72 -27.76 -10.92
C TRP A 220 17.20 -28.13 -10.72
N LYS A 221 18.05 -27.12 -10.51
CA LYS A 221 19.46 -27.34 -10.20
C LYS A 221 19.66 -28.21 -8.96
N ARG A 222 18.95 -27.90 -7.86
CA ARG A 222 18.99 -28.69 -6.63
C ARG A 222 18.48 -30.10 -6.84
N TRP A 223 17.43 -30.29 -7.63
CA TRP A 223 16.88 -31.60 -7.99
C TRP A 223 17.94 -32.46 -8.66
N GLN A 224 18.69 -31.91 -9.60
CA GLN A 224 19.77 -32.61 -10.28
C GLN A 224 20.96 -32.93 -9.37
N GLU A 225 21.28 -32.06 -8.41
CA GLU A 225 22.36 -32.26 -7.44
C GLU A 225 22.05 -33.36 -6.42
N THR A 226 20.81 -33.55 -6.03
CA THR A 226 20.39 -34.58 -5.05
C THR A 226 20.43 -36.01 -5.59
N LYS A 227 20.67 -36.19 -6.88
CA LYS A 227 20.71 -37.50 -7.53
C LYS A 227 22.11 -37.96 -7.96
N ARG A 228 23.09 -37.12 -7.70
CA ARG A 228 24.51 -37.50 -7.81
C ARG A 228 25.02 -38.06 -6.49
#